data_01eeda0be39f84152fa803513814274c
#
_entry.id   01eeda0be39f84152fa803513814274c
#
_cell.length_a   1.000
_cell.length_b   1.000
_cell.length_c   1.000
_cell.angle_alpha   90.00
_cell.angle_beta   90.00
_cell.angle_gamma   90.00
#
_symmetry.space_group_name_H-M   'P 1'
#
loop_
_entity.id
_entity.type
_entity.pdbx_description
1 polymer ?
#
loop_
_entity_poly.entity_id
_entity_poly.type
_entity_poly.pdbx_seq_one_letter_code
_entity_poly.pdbx_strand_id
1 'polypeptide(L)'
;MSNATDATDSADSADAPAVPGWDDYFLGIAAAVSARAKCTRRRVGAILTIDRRIIATGYNGAAPGEDDCLQGACPRGRLGYDDVPGLGDYDRPGTPGFCIAIHAEVNALLFATRDTKGATAYITDPPCPGCRKALAAAGVVRVVWPDGEHDREGLTSW
;
A
#
# COMPACT_ATOMS: atom_id res chain seq x y z
N MET A 1 14.62 -64.03 27.05
CA MET A 1 13.51 -63.12 27.34
C MET A 1 14.07 -61.78 27.71
N SER A 2 14.18 -60.86 26.80
CA SER A 2 14.50 -59.47 27.08
C SER A 2 13.88 -58.60 26.03
N ASN A 3 12.91 -57.80 26.46
CA ASN A 3 12.24 -56.82 25.67
C ASN A 3 13.17 -55.67 25.30
N ALA A 4 13.36 -55.50 24.03
CA ALA A 4 13.90 -54.25 23.51
C ALA A 4 12.77 -53.23 23.46
N THR A 5 12.82 -52.21 24.29
CA THR A 5 11.95 -51.05 24.22
C THR A 5 12.40 -50.19 23.04
N ASP A 6 11.55 -50.15 22.05
CA ASP A 6 11.67 -49.28 20.92
C ASP A 6 11.51 -47.81 21.40
N ALA A 7 12.60 -47.06 21.37
CA ALA A 7 12.59 -45.63 21.60
C ALA A 7 12.20 -44.97 20.27
N THR A 8 10.91 -44.63 20.16
CA THR A 8 10.44 -43.78 19.07
C THR A 8 11.09 -42.40 19.19
N ASP A 9 12.04 -42.17 18.37
CA ASP A 9 12.64 -40.86 18.10
C ASP A 9 11.59 -39.98 17.41
N SER A 10 10.89 -39.21 18.22
CA SER A 10 10.04 -38.12 17.72
C SER A 10 10.94 -36.91 17.43
N ALA A 11 11.70 -36.97 16.33
CA ALA A 11 12.46 -35.86 15.85
C ALA A 11 11.49 -34.78 15.36
N ASP A 12 11.33 -33.77 16.15
CA ASP A 12 11.40 -32.36 15.93
C ASP A 12 11.17 -31.92 14.46
N SER A 13 9.89 -31.75 14.10
CA SER A 13 9.47 -31.10 12.85
C SER A 13 9.23 -29.59 13.04
N ALA A 14 9.92 -28.95 13.99
CA ALA A 14 9.56 -27.64 14.52
C ALA A 14 10.33 -26.47 13.89
N ASP A 15 11.05 -26.59 12.79
CA ASP A 15 11.85 -25.47 12.28
C ASP A 15 12.03 -25.40 10.76
N ALA A 16 11.02 -25.75 9.99
CA ALA A 16 10.98 -25.33 8.60
C ALA A 16 10.48 -23.87 8.56
N PRO A 17 11.18 -22.94 7.91
CA PRO A 17 10.72 -21.56 7.80
C PRO A 17 9.34 -21.52 7.15
N ALA A 18 8.36 -21.03 7.91
CA ALA A 18 6.98 -20.94 7.43
C ALA A 18 6.90 -20.00 6.22
N VAL A 19 6.29 -20.46 5.15
CA VAL A 19 6.00 -19.61 3.99
C VAL A 19 4.92 -18.61 4.40
N PRO A 20 5.12 -17.29 4.21
CA PRO A 20 4.13 -16.28 4.56
C PRO A 20 2.85 -16.47 3.74
N GLY A 21 1.70 -16.11 4.32
CA GLY A 21 0.44 -16.00 3.59
C GLY A 21 0.55 -14.98 2.44
N TRP A 22 -0.34 -15.09 1.45
CA TRP A 22 -0.28 -14.20 0.28
C TRP A 22 -0.45 -12.72 0.64
N ASP A 23 -1.29 -12.40 1.61
CA ASP A 23 -1.50 -11.03 2.04
C ASP A 23 -0.23 -10.48 2.71
N ASP A 24 0.38 -11.22 3.62
CA ASP A 24 1.64 -10.82 4.27
C ASP A 24 2.78 -10.67 3.27
N TYR A 25 2.87 -11.58 2.31
CA TYR A 25 3.86 -11.52 1.25
C TYR A 25 3.72 -10.24 0.42
N PHE A 26 2.50 -9.93 -0.05
CA PHE A 26 2.26 -8.76 -0.87
C PHE A 26 2.34 -7.45 -0.07
N LEU A 27 1.92 -7.44 1.19
CA LEU A 27 2.12 -6.29 2.07
C LEU A 27 3.62 -6.02 2.32
N GLY A 28 4.42 -7.08 2.45
CA GLY A 28 5.88 -6.95 2.51
C GLY A 28 6.49 -6.29 1.27
N ILE A 29 5.98 -6.63 0.07
CA ILE A 29 6.41 -5.99 -1.18
C ILE A 29 5.92 -4.52 -1.22
N ALA A 30 4.68 -4.23 -0.83
CA ALA A 30 4.18 -2.86 -0.75
C ALA A 30 5.02 -2.00 0.21
N ALA A 31 5.46 -2.58 1.34
CA ALA A 31 6.39 -1.92 2.25
C ALA A 31 7.74 -1.61 1.59
N ALA A 32 8.30 -2.54 0.83
CA ALA A 32 9.53 -2.30 0.07
C ALA A 32 9.34 -1.19 -0.99
N VAL A 33 8.19 -1.16 -1.68
CA VAL A 33 7.84 -0.11 -2.64
C VAL A 33 7.75 1.26 -1.96
N SER A 34 7.20 1.34 -0.74
CA SER A 34 7.08 2.59 0.02
C SER A 34 8.41 3.28 0.30
N ALA A 35 9.52 2.52 0.32
CA ALA A 35 10.87 3.07 0.50
C ALA A 35 11.27 4.06 -0.61
N ARG A 36 10.66 3.96 -1.79
CA ARG A 36 10.87 4.90 -2.91
C ARG A 36 10.08 6.19 -2.80
N ALA A 37 9.11 6.25 -1.90
CA ALA A 37 8.29 7.44 -1.71
C ALA A 37 9.13 8.64 -1.28
N LYS A 38 8.78 9.81 -1.79
CA LYS A 38 9.52 11.05 -1.59
C LYS A 38 8.76 12.07 -0.73
N CYS A 39 7.82 11.59 0.07
CA CYS A 39 7.07 12.42 1.01
C CYS A 39 7.84 12.57 2.32
N THR A 40 7.90 13.78 2.85
CA THR A 40 8.51 14.10 4.15
C THR A 40 7.64 13.69 5.35
N ARG A 41 6.35 13.36 5.11
CA ARG A 41 5.39 13.03 6.15
C ARG A 41 5.07 11.54 6.21
N ARG A 42 4.59 10.98 5.09
CA ARG A 42 4.13 9.60 5.00
C ARG A 42 4.68 8.97 3.73
N ARG A 43 5.33 7.84 3.88
CA ARG A 43 5.79 7.02 2.75
C ARG A 43 4.85 5.86 2.58
N VAL A 44 4.07 5.91 1.51
CA VAL A 44 3.07 4.90 1.19
C VAL A 44 3.49 4.14 -0.06
N GLY A 45 3.35 2.83 -0.02
CA GLY A 45 3.53 1.94 -1.16
C GLY A 45 2.27 1.16 -1.44
N ALA A 46 1.98 0.95 -2.70
CA ALA A 46 0.86 0.14 -3.17
C ALA A 46 1.31 -0.82 -4.25
N ILE A 47 0.70 -1.99 -4.30
CA ILE A 47 0.80 -2.92 -5.41
C ILE A 47 -0.59 -3.38 -5.84
N LEU A 48 -0.74 -3.64 -7.12
CA LEU A 48 -1.95 -4.26 -7.68
C LEU A 48 -1.60 -5.67 -8.16
N THR A 49 -2.46 -6.62 -7.85
CA THR A 49 -2.27 -8.02 -8.25
C THR A 49 -3.52 -8.57 -8.92
N ILE A 50 -3.34 -9.45 -9.91
CA ILE A 50 -4.37 -10.33 -10.47
C ILE A 50 -3.79 -11.74 -10.49
N ASP A 51 -4.57 -12.72 -10.07
CA ASP A 51 -4.15 -14.13 -10.01
C ASP A 51 -2.78 -14.32 -9.32
N ARG A 52 -2.57 -13.58 -8.22
CA ARG A 52 -1.31 -13.60 -7.46
C ARG A 52 -0.08 -13.16 -8.28
N ARG A 53 -0.29 -12.32 -9.30
CA ARG A 53 0.77 -11.70 -10.10
C ARG A 53 0.69 -10.19 -9.98
N ILE A 54 1.83 -9.57 -9.71
CA ILE A 54 1.91 -8.11 -9.63
C ILE A 54 1.75 -7.52 -11.03
N ILE A 55 0.81 -6.61 -11.19
CA ILE A 55 0.54 -5.90 -12.43
C ILE A 55 0.92 -4.42 -12.36
N ALA A 56 1.08 -3.89 -11.15
CA ALA A 56 1.55 -2.52 -10.93
C ALA A 56 2.17 -2.38 -9.54
N THR A 57 3.07 -1.42 -9.42
CA THR A 57 3.53 -0.85 -8.16
C THR A 57 3.34 0.65 -8.19
N GLY A 58 3.12 1.26 -7.02
CA GLY A 58 3.02 2.72 -6.88
C GLY A 58 3.53 3.17 -5.52
N TYR A 59 4.11 4.34 -5.49
CA TYR A 59 4.48 5.02 -4.26
C TYR A 59 4.05 6.49 -4.34
N ASN A 60 3.85 7.13 -3.22
CA ASN A 60 3.40 8.52 -3.23
C ASN A 60 4.56 9.49 -3.50
N GLY A 61 4.29 10.50 -4.30
CA GLY A 61 5.27 11.52 -4.68
C GLY A 61 4.71 12.47 -5.73
N ALA A 62 5.47 13.50 -6.08
CA ALA A 62 5.14 14.42 -7.17
C ALA A 62 5.10 13.69 -8.53
N ALA A 63 4.52 14.35 -9.52
CA ALA A 63 4.54 13.85 -10.89
C ALA A 63 5.97 13.64 -11.40
N PRO A 64 6.21 12.67 -12.31
CA PRO A 64 7.53 12.44 -12.86
C PRO A 64 8.12 13.70 -13.49
N GLY A 65 9.35 14.03 -13.13
CA GLY A 65 10.06 15.22 -13.63
C GLY A 65 9.84 16.51 -12.82
N GLU A 66 8.90 16.50 -11.87
CA GLU A 66 8.64 17.62 -10.98
C GLU A 66 9.43 17.49 -9.66
N ASP A 67 9.75 18.63 -9.06
CA ASP A 67 10.31 18.68 -7.72
C ASP A 67 9.30 18.12 -6.68
N ASP A 68 9.79 17.43 -5.69
CA ASP A 68 8.99 16.74 -4.67
C ASP A 68 9.12 17.34 -3.26
N CYS A 69 8.54 16.64 -2.27
CA CYS A 69 8.62 17.06 -0.87
C CYS A 69 10.05 17.14 -0.34
N LEU A 70 10.94 16.25 -0.75
CA LEU A 70 12.35 16.25 -0.31
C LEU A 70 13.11 17.47 -0.86
N GLN A 71 12.67 18.01 -1.99
CA GLN A 71 13.19 19.22 -2.62
C GLN A 71 12.44 20.48 -2.15
N GLY A 72 11.48 20.33 -1.23
CA GLY A 72 10.73 21.44 -0.66
C GLY A 72 9.62 21.99 -1.58
N ALA A 73 9.22 21.29 -2.64
CA ALA A 73 8.20 21.77 -3.56
C ALA A 73 6.78 21.69 -2.99
N CYS A 74 6.52 20.76 -2.05
CA CYS A 74 5.20 20.56 -1.47
C CYS A 74 4.89 21.61 -0.37
N PRO A 75 3.88 22.48 -0.53
CA PRO A 75 3.49 23.43 0.51
C PRO A 75 3.20 22.76 1.84
N ARG A 76 2.38 21.71 1.85
CA ARG A 76 2.04 20.92 3.04
C ARG A 76 3.28 20.24 3.64
N GLY A 77 4.21 19.77 2.82
CA GLY A 77 5.43 19.11 3.25
C GLY A 77 6.42 20.01 3.99
N ARG A 78 6.28 21.33 3.83
CA ARG A 78 7.13 22.34 4.51
C ARG A 78 6.64 22.69 5.91
N LEU A 79 5.39 22.35 6.24
CA LEU A 79 4.79 22.69 7.53
C LEU A 79 5.26 21.75 8.64
N GLY A 80 5.36 22.25 9.86
CA GLY A 80 5.46 21.43 11.05
C GLY A 80 4.22 20.56 11.25
N TYR A 81 4.31 19.53 12.08
CA TYR A 81 3.16 18.65 12.32
C TYR A 81 1.97 19.40 12.92
N ASP A 82 2.25 20.33 13.83
CA ASP A 82 1.22 21.12 14.54
C ASP A 82 0.62 22.23 13.67
N ASP A 83 1.31 22.60 12.59
CA ASP A 83 0.90 23.68 11.68
C ASP A 83 0.09 23.19 10.47
N VAL A 84 -0.16 21.89 10.39
CA VAL A 84 -0.88 21.31 9.24
C VAL A 84 -2.36 21.63 9.31
N PRO A 85 -2.90 22.40 8.35
CA PRO A 85 -4.33 22.61 8.26
C PRO A 85 -5.09 21.29 8.12
N GLY A 86 -6.37 21.30 8.44
CA GLY A 86 -7.25 20.16 8.24
C GLY A 86 -7.22 19.61 6.82
N LEU A 87 -7.83 18.45 6.61
CA LEU A 87 -7.88 17.76 5.31
C LEU A 87 -8.54 18.59 4.20
N GLY A 88 -9.37 19.58 4.54
CA GLY A 88 -10.06 20.43 3.57
C GLY A 88 -9.15 21.24 2.64
N ASP A 89 -7.89 21.46 3.01
CA ASP A 89 -6.92 22.20 2.19
C ASP A 89 -6.00 21.27 1.37
N TYR A 90 -6.13 19.97 1.53
CA TYR A 90 -5.24 18.99 0.90
C TYR A 90 -5.21 19.12 -0.64
N ASP A 91 -6.36 19.28 -1.26
CA ASP A 91 -6.52 19.39 -2.72
C ASP A 91 -6.77 20.84 -3.19
N ARG A 92 -6.47 21.84 -2.34
CA ARG A 92 -6.69 23.26 -2.67
C ARG A 92 -5.38 23.95 -3.02
N PRO A 93 -5.07 24.15 -4.33
CA PRO A 93 -3.89 24.90 -4.77
C PRO A 93 -3.85 26.32 -4.20
N GLY A 94 -2.66 26.80 -3.89
CA GLY A 94 -2.43 28.15 -3.34
C GLY A 94 -2.63 28.25 -1.83
N THR A 95 -2.96 27.17 -1.13
CA THR A 95 -3.03 27.13 0.32
C THR A 95 -1.81 26.46 0.93
N PRO A 96 -1.42 26.81 2.17
CA PRO A 96 -0.31 26.12 2.86
C PRO A 96 -0.54 24.62 3.06
N GLY A 97 -1.81 24.18 3.10
CA GLY A 97 -2.19 22.78 3.29
C GLY A 97 -2.20 21.95 2.02
N PHE A 98 -1.99 22.55 0.85
CA PHE A 98 -2.00 21.84 -0.43
C PHE A 98 -0.88 20.81 -0.53
N CYS A 99 -1.20 19.60 -0.95
CA CYS A 99 -0.26 18.52 -1.20
C CYS A 99 -0.14 18.24 -2.71
N ILE A 100 1.09 18.24 -3.21
CA ILE A 100 1.37 17.95 -4.63
C ILE A 100 1.50 16.46 -4.92
N ALA A 101 1.52 15.61 -3.89
CA ALA A 101 1.79 14.20 -4.07
C ALA A 101 0.59 13.47 -4.72
N ILE A 102 0.89 12.69 -5.73
CA ILE A 102 0.00 11.65 -6.24
C ILE A 102 0.07 10.50 -5.24
N HIS A 103 -1.07 9.98 -4.82
CA HIS A 103 -1.13 8.87 -3.87
C HIS A 103 -0.61 7.57 -4.51
N ALA A 104 -0.08 6.67 -3.68
CA ALA A 104 0.51 5.42 -4.13
C ALA A 104 -0.47 4.56 -4.93
N GLU A 105 -1.72 4.51 -4.50
CA GLU A 105 -2.80 3.76 -5.16
C GLU A 105 -3.10 4.32 -6.56
N VAL A 106 -3.23 5.64 -6.66
CA VAL A 106 -3.46 6.31 -7.96
C VAL A 106 -2.26 6.10 -8.87
N ASN A 107 -1.05 6.21 -8.33
CA ASN A 107 0.17 5.96 -9.08
C ASN A 107 0.22 4.52 -9.62
N ALA A 108 -0.14 3.54 -8.79
CA ALA A 108 -0.23 2.14 -9.23
C ALA A 108 -1.28 1.95 -10.36
N LEU A 109 -2.44 2.60 -10.25
CA LEU A 109 -3.47 2.54 -11.29
C LEU A 109 -3.02 3.16 -12.61
N LEU A 110 -2.34 4.31 -12.57
CA LEU A 110 -1.87 5.03 -13.77
C LEU A 110 -0.83 4.23 -14.57
N PHE A 111 -0.01 3.43 -13.90
CA PHE A 111 1.08 2.69 -14.51
C PHE A 111 0.86 1.18 -14.53
N ALA A 112 -0.39 0.73 -14.36
CA ALA A 112 -0.71 -0.68 -14.48
C ALA A 112 -0.42 -1.20 -15.90
N THR A 113 0.19 -2.38 -15.96
CA THR A 113 0.62 -2.98 -17.24
C THR A 113 -0.51 -3.68 -17.99
N ARG A 114 -1.69 -3.79 -17.36
CA ARG A 114 -2.90 -4.41 -17.91
C ARG A 114 -4.16 -3.89 -17.19
N ASP A 115 -5.33 -4.32 -17.68
CA ASP A 115 -6.62 -4.03 -17.04
C ASP A 115 -6.60 -4.40 -15.55
N THR A 116 -7.09 -3.50 -14.72
CA THR A 116 -7.13 -3.63 -13.25
C THR A 116 -8.44 -4.22 -12.74
N LYS A 117 -9.38 -4.53 -13.62
CA LYS A 117 -10.65 -5.15 -13.25
C LYS A 117 -10.41 -6.51 -12.58
N GLY A 118 -10.98 -6.70 -11.40
CA GLY A 118 -10.79 -7.89 -10.59
C GLY A 118 -9.51 -7.92 -9.76
N ALA A 119 -8.71 -6.84 -9.79
CA ALA A 119 -7.46 -6.79 -9.03
C ALA A 119 -7.70 -6.71 -7.51
N THR A 120 -6.70 -7.17 -6.76
CA THR A 120 -6.51 -6.86 -5.34
C THR A 120 -5.39 -5.82 -5.22
N ALA A 121 -5.63 -4.78 -4.42
CA ALA A 121 -4.63 -3.80 -4.03
C ALA A 121 -4.09 -4.11 -2.64
N TYR A 122 -2.79 -4.06 -2.47
CA TYR A 122 -2.11 -4.14 -1.17
C TYR A 122 -1.39 -2.81 -0.93
N ILE A 123 -1.68 -2.17 0.20
CA ILE A 123 -1.25 -0.81 0.49
C ILE A 123 -0.69 -0.76 1.90
N THR A 124 0.35 0.01 2.13
CA THR A 124 0.96 0.14 3.47
C THR A 124 0.10 0.92 4.47
N ASP A 125 -0.87 1.69 3.98
CA ASP A 125 -1.80 2.51 4.79
C ASP A 125 -3.25 2.34 4.30
N PRO A 126 -4.27 2.55 5.14
CA PRO A 126 -5.65 2.51 4.70
C PRO A 126 -5.93 3.55 3.60
N PRO A 127 -6.66 3.20 2.54
CA PRO A 127 -6.93 4.10 1.43
C PRO A 127 -7.84 5.26 1.86
N CYS A 128 -7.48 6.48 1.47
CA CYS A 128 -8.34 7.64 1.67
C CYS A 128 -9.60 7.57 0.79
N PRO A 129 -10.66 8.36 1.07
CA PRO A 129 -11.89 8.32 0.27
C PRO A 129 -11.67 8.55 -1.23
N GLY A 130 -10.74 9.44 -1.61
CA GLY A 130 -10.40 9.68 -3.01
C GLY A 130 -9.79 8.44 -3.69
N CYS A 131 -8.86 7.78 -3.01
CA CYS A 131 -8.25 6.53 -3.50
C CYS A 131 -9.28 5.39 -3.56
N ARG A 132 -10.19 5.27 -2.58
CA ARG A 132 -11.27 4.29 -2.63
C ARG A 132 -12.13 4.45 -3.88
N LYS A 133 -12.51 5.70 -4.23
CA LYS A 133 -13.26 6.00 -5.46
C LYS A 133 -12.48 5.58 -6.71
N ALA A 134 -11.20 5.92 -6.79
CA ALA A 134 -10.36 5.59 -7.93
C ALA A 134 -10.19 4.06 -8.09
N LEU A 135 -9.89 3.35 -7.01
CA LEU A 135 -9.76 1.89 -7.00
C LEU A 135 -11.08 1.20 -7.41
N ALA A 136 -12.20 1.67 -6.85
CA ALA A 136 -13.52 1.16 -7.22
C ALA A 136 -13.85 1.41 -8.69
N ALA A 137 -13.59 2.61 -9.21
CA ALA A 137 -13.81 2.95 -10.62
C ALA A 137 -12.95 2.11 -11.57
N ALA A 138 -11.72 1.79 -11.15
CA ALA A 138 -10.79 0.92 -11.90
C ALA A 138 -11.13 -0.58 -11.81
N GLY A 139 -12.21 -0.95 -11.12
CA GLY A 139 -12.66 -2.34 -11.03
C GLY A 139 -11.89 -3.20 -10.02
N VAL A 140 -11.11 -2.60 -9.12
CA VAL A 140 -10.48 -3.29 -8.00
C VAL A 140 -11.57 -3.88 -7.10
N VAL A 141 -11.40 -5.12 -6.65
CA VAL A 141 -12.40 -5.87 -5.89
C VAL A 141 -12.03 -6.06 -4.42
N ARG A 142 -10.78 -5.90 -4.08
CA ARG A 142 -10.29 -6.02 -2.70
C ARG A 142 -9.12 -5.08 -2.46
N VAL A 143 -9.08 -4.46 -1.30
CA VAL A 143 -7.95 -3.64 -0.82
C VAL A 143 -7.55 -4.13 0.56
N VAL A 144 -6.25 -4.36 0.76
CA VAL A 144 -5.68 -4.89 2.00
C VAL A 144 -4.59 -3.94 2.51
N TRP A 145 -4.59 -3.66 3.80
CA TRP A 145 -3.53 -2.94 4.50
C TRP A 145 -3.20 -3.66 5.83
N PRO A 146 -2.14 -3.34 6.56
CA PRO A 146 -1.68 -4.14 7.70
C PRO A 146 -2.74 -4.45 8.76
N ASP A 147 -3.69 -3.52 8.98
CA ASP A 147 -4.68 -3.64 10.06
C ASP A 147 -6.12 -3.79 9.54
N GLY A 148 -6.32 -4.09 8.25
CA GLY A 148 -7.67 -4.24 7.73
C GLY A 148 -7.75 -4.46 6.21
N GLU A 149 -9.00 -4.57 5.76
CA GLU A 149 -9.30 -4.72 4.34
C GLU A 149 -10.68 -4.14 3.99
N HIS A 150 -10.87 -3.86 2.73
CA HIS A 150 -12.16 -3.63 2.11
C HIS A 150 -12.35 -4.60 0.95
N ASP A 151 -13.52 -5.23 0.88
CA ASP A 151 -14.03 -5.85 -0.33
C ASP A 151 -14.65 -4.80 -1.26
N ARG A 152 -15.25 -5.25 -2.34
CA ARG A 152 -15.91 -4.34 -3.32
C ARG A 152 -16.99 -3.48 -2.69
N GLU A 153 -17.80 -4.03 -1.79
CA GLU A 153 -18.85 -3.30 -1.09
C GLU A 153 -18.24 -2.27 -0.12
N GLY A 154 -17.24 -2.68 0.66
CA GLY A 154 -16.50 -1.79 1.55
C GLY A 154 -15.82 -0.63 0.84
N LEU A 155 -15.36 -0.82 -0.40
CA LEU A 155 -14.77 0.25 -1.21
C LEU A 155 -15.77 1.35 -1.59
N THR A 156 -17.05 1.02 -1.72
CA THR A 156 -18.11 1.93 -2.20
C THR A 156 -19.11 2.36 -1.13
N SER A 157 -18.99 1.85 0.09
CA SER A 157 -19.80 2.32 1.23
C SER A 157 -19.17 3.59 1.83
N TRP A 158 -19.97 4.65 1.97
CA TRP A 158 -19.54 5.98 2.45
C TRP A 158 -20.20 6.32 3.77
#